data_54519dfeda5059dc8595c4f91feb9146
#
_entry.id   54519dfeda5059dc8595c4f91feb9146
#
_cell.length_a   1.000
_cell.length_b   1.000
_cell.length_c   1.000
_cell.angle_alpha   90.00
_cell.angle_beta   90.00
_cell.angle_gamma   90.00
#
_symmetry.space_group_name_H-M   'P 1'
#
loop_
_entity.id
_entity.type
_entity.pdbx_description
1 polymer ?
#
loop_
_entity_poly.entity_id
_entity_poly.type
_entity_poly.pdbx_seq_one_letter_code
_entity_poly.pdbx_strand_id
1 'polypeptide(L)'
;MKKKVIEQSTLTASNNLSKTKVTKEIIDKMVIALNDHRIDDIGEFFSNNFNWFGNYGCGTKIGLKEFQENWQVPFQKAFSEKVCVDEARLFEGDWGAAFGRQEAVHSGTFMGISPTNKKVNIRYMDFWQTKDNKIINNWVMVDFPDVLRQLGVDIFKGEGWEKFDSQKNQINEYSVDHNEIEDFIYRITEEIWENKKVENIRNYYSSDVIVRSPSITTYDCDSVVQATYKTLEQFPDRQLIGEDVISFGSIKSTYLSSHRILSTGTHLGDGFYGKPTGKKVIYRVIADCLVVNNKIVEEITTD
;
A
#
# COMPACT_ATOMS: atom_id res chain seq x y z
N MET A 1 -13.67 17.85 18.09
CA MET A 1 -14.59 16.70 18.22
C MET A 1 -13.76 15.45 17.99
N LYS A 2 -13.50 14.62 19.01
CA LYS A 2 -12.72 13.39 18.84
C LYS A 2 -13.52 12.47 17.92
N LYS A 3 -13.05 12.25 16.67
CA LYS A 3 -13.63 11.24 15.79
C LYS A 3 -13.60 9.90 16.51
N LYS A 4 -14.71 9.17 16.48
CA LYS A 4 -14.74 7.76 16.83
C LYS A 4 -13.80 7.08 15.83
N VAL A 5 -12.63 6.76 16.30
CA VAL A 5 -11.76 5.79 15.68
C VAL A 5 -12.58 4.52 15.63
N ILE A 6 -12.87 4.01 14.43
CA ILE A 6 -13.34 2.63 14.25
C ILE A 6 -12.31 1.79 14.97
N GLU A 7 -12.73 0.88 15.85
CA GLU A 7 -11.85 0.13 16.75
C GLU A 7 -10.56 -0.26 16.06
N GLN A 8 -9.57 0.54 16.29
CA GLN A 8 -8.21 0.33 15.83
C GLN A 8 -7.69 -0.86 16.61
N SER A 9 -7.20 -1.84 15.88
CA SER A 9 -6.07 -2.57 16.42
C SER A 9 -4.93 -1.56 16.53
N THR A 10 -4.95 -0.78 17.60
CA THR A 10 -3.87 0.14 17.89
C THR A 10 -2.59 -0.66 17.82
N LEU A 11 -1.70 -0.28 16.93
CA LEU A 11 -0.30 -0.61 17.06
C LEU A 11 0.07 -0.15 18.46
N THR A 12 -0.08 -1.05 19.42
CA THR A 12 0.54 -0.79 20.72
C THR A 12 2.01 -0.70 20.38
N ALA A 13 2.58 0.49 20.52
CA ALA A 13 3.99 0.76 20.36
C ALA A 13 4.77 -0.15 21.31
N SER A 14 4.78 -1.42 21.02
CA SER A 14 5.68 -2.34 21.67
C SER A 14 6.97 -2.23 20.90
N ASN A 15 7.90 -1.40 21.41
CA ASN A 15 9.32 -1.47 21.13
C ASN A 15 9.87 -2.88 21.43
N ASN A 16 9.08 -3.91 21.11
CA ASN A 16 9.46 -5.28 21.32
C ASN A 16 10.24 -5.76 20.10
N LEU A 17 11.52 -5.42 20.09
CA LEU A 17 12.46 -5.83 19.06
C LEU A 17 12.42 -7.35 18.79
N SER A 18 12.09 -8.16 19.81
CA SER A 18 11.97 -9.61 19.63
C SER A 18 10.77 -9.98 18.75
N LYS A 19 9.64 -9.34 18.92
CA LYS A 19 8.46 -9.55 18.06
C LYS A 19 8.73 -9.09 16.64
N THR A 20 9.33 -7.92 16.46
CA THR A 20 9.72 -7.40 15.15
C THR A 20 10.59 -8.41 14.37
N LYS A 21 11.57 -9.02 15.04
CA LYS A 21 12.42 -10.06 14.43
C LYS A 21 11.63 -11.30 14.02
N VAL A 22 10.71 -11.74 14.86
CA VAL A 22 9.84 -12.90 14.56
C VAL A 22 8.92 -12.59 13.38
N THR A 23 8.28 -11.43 13.38
CA THR A 23 7.43 -10.97 12.26
C THR A 23 8.21 -10.93 10.96
N LYS A 24 9.41 -10.35 10.98
CA LYS A 24 10.29 -10.31 9.82
C LYS A 24 10.63 -11.71 9.31
N GLU A 25 11.00 -12.62 10.21
CA GLU A 25 11.36 -13.98 9.83
C GLU A 25 10.20 -14.73 9.15
N ILE A 26 8.97 -14.59 9.68
CA ILE A 26 7.78 -15.22 9.11
C ILE A 26 7.53 -14.70 7.68
N ILE A 27 7.56 -13.37 7.51
CA ILE A 27 7.27 -12.74 6.22
C ILE A 27 8.38 -13.05 5.21
N ASP A 28 9.65 -12.99 5.60
CA ASP A 28 10.76 -13.36 4.72
C ASP A 28 10.65 -14.81 4.22
N LYS A 29 10.36 -15.75 5.13
CA LYS A 29 10.15 -17.17 4.75
C LYS A 29 8.96 -17.35 3.82
N MET A 30 7.85 -16.63 4.07
CA MET A 30 6.68 -16.67 3.20
C MET A 30 7.02 -16.17 1.80
N VAL A 31 7.72 -15.05 1.66
CA VAL A 31 8.11 -14.51 0.35
C VAL A 31 9.07 -15.45 -0.38
N ILE A 32 10.01 -16.10 0.33
CA ILE A 32 10.86 -17.13 -0.27
C ILE A 32 10.00 -18.29 -0.79
N ALA A 33 9.03 -18.79 0.00
CA ALA A 33 8.14 -19.85 -0.44
C ALA A 33 7.30 -19.47 -1.67
N LEU A 34 6.85 -18.23 -1.74
CA LEU A 34 6.14 -17.69 -2.92
C LEU A 34 7.05 -17.67 -4.16
N ASN A 35 8.29 -17.19 -4.02
CA ASN A 35 9.25 -17.12 -5.11
C ASN A 35 9.76 -18.49 -5.58
N ASP A 36 9.79 -19.46 -4.67
CA ASP A 36 10.09 -20.87 -4.99
C ASP A 36 8.87 -21.62 -5.56
N HIS A 37 7.74 -20.95 -5.76
CA HIS A 37 6.48 -21.52 -6.22
C HIS A 37 5.92 -22.65 -5.31
N ARG A 38 6.28 -22.66 -4.03
CA ARG A 38 5.83 -23.64 -3.02
C ARG A 38 4.49 -23.21 -2.42
N ILE A 39 3.45 -23.22 -3.24
CA ILE A 39 2.13 -22.68 -2.89
C ILE A 39 1.44 -23.51 -1.82
N ASP A 40 1.65 -24.83 -1.83
CA ASP A 40 1.05 -25.74 -0.87
C ASP A 40 1.63 -25.50 0.55
N ASP A 41 2.87 -25.02 0.64
CA ASP A 41 3.55 -24.73 1.90
C ASP A 41 3.09 -23.41 2.53
N ILE A 42 2.38 -22.57 1.79
CA ILE A 42 1.98 -21.23 2.27
C ILE A 42 1.11 -21.29 3.52
N GLY A 43 0.33 -22.37 3.70
CA GLY A 43 -0.42 -22.62 4.93
C GLY A 43 0.44 -22.72 6.20
N GLU A 44 1.75 -22.91 6.06
CA GLU A 44 2.67 -22.89 7.19
C GLU A 44 2.80 -21.48 7.80
N PHE A 45 2.59 -20.43 7.00
CA PHE A 45 2.78 -19.06 7.41
C PHE A 45 1.50 -18.38 7.86
N PHE A 46 0.34 -18.88 7.45
CA PHE A 46 -0.96 -18.28 7.73
C PHE A 46 -1.72 -19.04 8.81
N SER A 47 -2.48 -18.29 9.62
CA SER A 47 -3.45 -18.89 10.55
C SER A 47 -4.63 -19.47 9.78
N ASN A 48 -5.26 -20.52 10.31
CA ASN A 48 -6.52 -21.04 9.75
C ASN A 48 -7.64 -19.96 9.76
N ASN A 49 -7.59 -19.05 10.71
CA ASN A 49 -8.50 -17.91 10.84
C ASN A 49 -7.97 -16.64 10.16
N PHE A 50 -7.08 -16.80 9.20
CA PHE A 50 -6.50 -15.71 8.43
C PHE A 50 -7.58 -14.91 7.69
N ASN A 51 -7.45 -13.59 7.66
CA ASN A 51 -8.28 -12.72 6.85
C ASN A 51 -7.44 -11.99 5.81
N TRP A 52 -7.95 -11.98 4.59
CA TRP A 52 -7.35 -11.27 3.48
C TRP A 52 -8.28 -10.14 3.03
N PHE A 53 -7.73 -8.93 2.93
CA PHE A 53 -8.42 -7.71 2.54
C PHE A 53 -7.77 -7.15 1.27
N GLY A 54 -8.32 -7.44 0.11
CA GLY A 54 -7.85 -6.90 -1.17
C GLY A 54 -8.36 -5.49 -1.45
N ASN A 55 -8.09 -5.01 -2.65
CA ASN A 55 -8.76 -3.84 -3.19
C ASN A 55 -10.27 -3.96 -2.97
N TYR A 56 -10.95 -2.85 -2.75
CA TYR A 56 -12.33 -2.85 -2.28
C TYR A 56 -13.27 -3.70 -3.15
N GLY A 57 -13.07 -3.72 -4.46
CA GLY A 57 -13.84 -4.55 -5.41
C GLY A 57 -13.55 -6.05 -5.33
N CYS A 58 -12.40 -6.46 -4.77
CA CYS A 58 -12.03 -7.87 -4.61
C CYS A 58 -12.69 -8.52 -3.39
N GLY A 59 -13.19 -7.70 -2.46
CA GLY A 59 -13.81 -8.13 -1.23
C GLY A 59 -12.83 -8.70 -0.20
N THR A 60 -13.38 -9.18 0.89
CA THR A 60 -12.65 -9.83 1.98
C THR A 60 -12.75 -11.35 1.85
N LYS A 61 -11.67 -12.07 2.14
CA LYS A 61 -11.67 -13.52 2.26
C LYS A 61 -11.45 -13.91 3.72
N ILE A 62 -12.39 -14.66 4.29
CA ILE A 62 -12.37 -15.06 5.69
C ILE A 62 -11.90 -16.51 5.79
N GLY A 63 -10.78 -16.71 6.41
CA GLY A 63 -10.13 -18.01 6.53
C GLY A 63 -9.19 -18.35 5.37
N LEU A 64 -8.17 -19.15 5.68
CA LEU A 64 -7.13 -19.53 4.73
C LEU A 64 -7.72 -20.25 3.49
N LYS A 65 -8.68 -21.13 3.70
CA LYS A 65 -9.31 -21.89 2.59
C LYS A 65 -10.02 -20.95 1.60
N GLU A 66 -10.83 -20.01 2.09
CA GLU A 66 -11.52 -19.05 1.22
C GLU A 66 -10.54 -18.18 0.44
N PHE A 67 -9.46 -17.71 1.11
CA PHE A 67 -8.40 -16.98 0.44
C PHE A 67 -7.76 -17.80 -0.67
N GLN A 68 -7.40 -19.06 -0.40
CA GLN A 68 -6.77 -19.92 -1.40
C GLN A 68 -7.69 -20.19 -2.60
N GLU A 69 -8.95 -20.55 -2.36
CA GLU A 69 -9.89 -20.95 -3.41
C GLU A 69 -10.37 -19.75 -4.25
N ASN A 70 -10.59 -18.60 -3.62
CA ASN A 70 -11.26 -17.45 -4.27
C ASN A 70 -10.32 -16.28 -4.62
N TRP A 71 -9.04 -16.36 -4.25
CA TRP A 71 -8.04 -15.37 -4.64
C TRP A 71 -6.74 -16.00 -5.11
N GLN A 72 -6.04 -16.70 -4.24
CA GLN A 72 -4.67 -17.17 -4.50
C GLN A 72 -4.58 -18.07 -5.74
N VAL A 73 -5.36 -19.15 -5.79
CA VAL A 73 -5.34 -20.10 -6.91
C VAL A 73 -5.83 -19.47 -8.22
N PRO A 74 -6.95 -18.72 -8.27
CA PRO A 74 -7.34 -18.00 -9.49
C PRO A 74 -6.28 -17.01 -9.99
N PHE A 75 -5.66 -16.26 -9.08
CA PHE A 75 -4.63 -15.30 -9.46
C PHE A 75 -3.37 -15.98 -10.01
N GLN A 76 -2.99 -17.12 -9.44
CA GLN A 76 -1.87 -17.91 -9.95
C GLN A 76 -2.15 -18.57 -11.29
N LYS A 77 -3.40 -18.98 -11.54
CA LYS A 77 -3.80 -19.48 -12.86
C LYS A 77 -3.77 -18.38 -13.92
N ALA A 78 -4.04 -17.14 -13.54
CA ALA A 78 -3.98 -16.01 -14.45
C ALA A 78 -2.54 -15.57 -14.78
N PHE A 79 -1.63 -15.71 -13.80
CA PHE A 79 -0.25 -15.22 -13.90
C PHE A 79 0.73 -16.31 -13.47
N SER A 80 1.51 -16.82 -14.43
CA SER A 80 2.59 -17.80 -14.21
C SER A 80 3.95 -17.11 -14.01
N GLU A 81 4.95 -17.90 -13.62
CA GLU A 81 6.34 -17.49 -13.45
C GLU A 81 6.50 -16.28 -12.50
N LYS A 82 5.65 -16.19 -11.49
CA LYS A 82 5.64 -15.04 -10.58
C LYS A 82 6.87 -15.01 -9.69
N VAL A 83 7.48 -13.83 -9.63
CA VAL A 83 8.57 -13.51 -8.70
C VAL A 83 8.20 -12.21 -7.98
N CYS A 84 8.13 -12.25 -6.66
CA CYS A 84 7.97 -11.06 -5.81
C CYS A 84 9.31 -10.34 -5.70
N VAL A 85 9.32 -9.07 -6.08
CA VAL A 85 10.46 -8.18 -5.96
C VAL A 85 10.03 -7.02 -5.07
N ASP A 86 10.30 -7.16 -3.76
CA ASP A 86 10.03 -6.07 -2.82
C ASP A 86 11.06 -4.96 -2.98
N GLU A 87 10.59 -3.75 -3.11
CA GLU A 87 11.41 -2.56 -3.19
C GLU A 87 11.72 -1.99 -1.81
N ALA A 88 10.80 -2.17 -0.85
CA ALA A 88 11.07 -1.96 0.57
C ALA A 88 10.20 -2.88 1.43
N ARG A 89 10.69 -3.18 2.64
CA ARG A 89 9.96 -3.86 3.71
C ARG A 89 10.16 -3.14 5.02
N LEU A 90 9.08 -3.03 5.78
CA LEU A 90 9.04 -2.41 7.09
C LEU A 90 8.52 -3.43 8.10
N PHE A 91 9.08 -3.41 9.32
CA PHE A 91 8.66 -4.31 10.38
C PHE A 91 8.63 -3.57 11.70
N GLU A 92 7.52 -3.72 12.44
CA GLU A 92 7.35 -3.13 13.75
C GLU A 92 6.43 -3.97 14.63
N GLY A 93 6.97 -4.54 15.70
CA GLY A 93 6.21 -5.42 16.59
C GLY A 93 5.59 -6.60 15.84
N ASP A 94 4.27 -6.72 15.93
CA ASP A 94 3.48 -7.76 15.27
C ASP A 94 3.05 -7.37 13.83
N TRP A 95 3.62 -6.28 13.29
CA TRP A 95 3.24 -5.73 12.00
C TRP A 95 4.38 -5.72 10.98
N GLY A 96 4.03 -5.91 9.72
CA GLY A 96 4.93 -5.75 8.59
C GLY A 96 4.23 -5.09 7.42
N ALA A 97 4.98 -4.39 6.59
CA ALA A 97 4.53 -3.88 5.30
C ALA A 97 5.60 -4.06 4.24
N ALA A 98 5.18 -4.08 3.00
CA ALA A 98 6.05 -4.03 1.85
C ALA A 98 5.38 -3.34 0.69
N PHE A 99 6.17 -2.73 -0.17
CA PHE A 99 5.77 -2.38 -1.52
C PHE A 99 6.77 -2.92 -2.53
N GLY A 100 6.26 -3.21 -3.72
CA GLY A 100 7.07 -3.79 -4.77
C GLY A 100 6.24 -4.19 -5.97
N ARG A 101 6.72 -5.19 -6.67
CA ARG A 101 6.04 -5.76 -7.83
C ARG A 101 6.18 -7.27 -7.87
N GLN A 102 5.22 -7.92 -8.48
CA GLN A 102 5.37 -9.29 -8.97
C GLN A 102 5.68 -9.21 -10.46
N GLU A 103 6.83 -9.74 -10.85
CA GLU A 103 7.14 -9.99 -12.26
C GLU A 103 6.47 -11.30 -12.65
N ALA A 104 5.69 -11.33 -13.72
CA ALA A 104 4.88 -12.49 -14.08
C ALA A 104 4.60 -12.55 -15.59
N VAL A 105 4.07 -13.68 -16.06
CA VAL A 105 3.53 -13.86 -17.41
C VAL A 105 2.02 -14.01 -17.33
N HIS A 106 1.26 -13.19 -18.09
CA HIS A 106 -0.18 -13.32 -18.19
C HIS A 106 -0.56 -14.55 -19.03
N SER A 107 -0.71 -15.69 -18.39
CA SER A 107 -0.88 -17.02 -19.01
C SER A 107 -2.29 -17.60 -18.89
N GLY A 108 -3.16 -16.99 -18.10
CA GLY A 108 -4.56 -17.39 -17.92
C GLY A 108 -5.52 -16.22 -18.05
N THR A 109 -6.83 -16.49 -17.99
CA THR A 109 -7.84 -15.42 -18.06
C THR A 109 -7.82 -14.57 -16.80
N PHE A 110 -7.74 -13.24 -16.96
CA PHE A 110 -7.79 -12.27 -15.89
C PHE A 110 -8.80 -11.15 -16.19
N MET A 111 -9.76 -10.93 -15.30
CA MET A 111 -10.81 -9.90 -15.45
C MET A 111 -11.48 -9.88 -16.83
N GLY A 112 -11.73 -11.06 -17.41
CA GLY A 112 -12.32 -11.22 -18.74
C GLY A 112 -11.35 -11.08 -19.92
N ILE A 113 -10.07 -10.78 -19.67
CA ILE A 113 -9.03 -10.71 -20.69
C ILE A 113 -8.43 -12.10 -20.90
N SER A 114 -8.46 -12.61 -22.13
CA SER A 114 -7.83 -13.88 -22.50
C SER A 114 -6.29 -13.80 -22.33
N PRO A 115 -5.59 -14.94 -22.14
CA PRO A 115 -4.14 -14.97 -22.01
C PRO A 115 -3.45 -14.20 -23.13
N THR A 116 -2.57 -13.29 -22.79
CA THR A 116 -1.78 -12.52 -23.77
C THR A 116 -0.35 -13.01 -23.91
N ASN A 117 0.11 -13.86 -22.98
CA ASN A 117 1.50 -14.32 -22.83
C ASN A 117 2.52 -13.18 -22.70
N LYS A 118 2.06 -11.99 -22.32
CA LYS A 118 2.94 -10.84 -22.06
C LYS A 118 3.56 -10.97 -20.68
N LYS A 119 4.81 -10.52 -20.56
CA LYS A 119 5.42 -10.23 -19.27
C LYS A 119 4.78 -8.96 -18.69
N VAL A 120 4.41 -8.99 -17.43
CA VAL A 120 3.77 -7.90 -16.72
C VAL A 120 4.44 -7.65 -15.37
N ASN A 121 4.41 -6.40 -14.93
CA ASN A 121 4.79 -6.00 -13.58
C ASN A 121 3.53 -5.67 -12.80
N ILE A 122 3.22 -6.48 -11.81
CA ILE A 122 2.03 -6.32 -10.97
C ILE A 122 2.46 -5.61 -9.70
N ARG A 123 2.26 -4.30 -9.63
CA ARG A 123 2.60 -3.50 -8.46
C ARG A 123 1.68 -3.81 -7.31
N TYR A 124 2.23 -3.90 -6.11
CA TYR A 124 1.48 -4.18 -4.89
C TYR A 124 2.04 -3.42 -3.70
N MET A 125 1.17 -3.24 -2.74
CA MET A 125 1.49 -2.81 -1.39
C MET A 125 0.80 -3.77 -0.42
N ASP A 126 1.58 -4.33 0.48
CA ASP A 126 1.13 -5.31 1.48
C ASP A 126 1.26 -4.76 2.90
N PHE A 127 0.32 -5.11 3.73
CA PHE A 127 0.33 -4.80 5.16
C PHE A 127 -0.10 -6.06 5.92
N TRP A 128 0.75 -6.61 6.77
CA TRP A 128 0.51 -7.85 7.50
C TRP A 128 0.42 -7.63 8.99
N GLN A 129 -0.41 -8.40 9.63
CA GLN A 129 -0.44 -8.55 11.07
C GLN A 129 -0.15 -10.00 11.44
N THR A 130 0.79 -10.19 12.39
CA THR A 130 1.18 -11.51 12.89
C THR A 130 0.67 -11.73 14.33
N LYS A 131 0.43 -12.98 14.67
CA LYS A 131 0.13 -13.42 16.02
C LYS A 131 0.47 -14.90 16.13
N ASP A 132 1.03 -15.31 17.29
CA ASP A 132 1.37 -16.70 17.55
C ASP A 132 2.19 -17.35 16.42
N ASN A 133 3.18 -16.63 15.90
CA ASN A 133 4.06 -17.01 14.79
C ASN A 133 3.32 -17.32 13.46
N LYS A 134 2.16 -16.71 13.26
CA LYS A 134 1.38 -16.84 12.03
C LYS A 134 0.90 -15.46 11.56
N ILE A 135 0.71 -15.30 10.26
CA ILE A 135 0.02 -14.17 9.68
C ILE A 135 -1.48 -14.39 9.92
N ILE A 136 -2.14 -13.43 10.58
CA ILE A 136 -3.56 -13.47 10.89
C ILE A 136 -4.39 -12.57 10.02
N ASN A 137 -3.80 -11.46 9.55
CA ASN A 137 -4.44 -10.51 8.64
C ASN A 137 -3.45 -10.05 7.58
N ASN A 138 -3.95 -9.83 6.36
CA ASN A 138 -3.19 -9.23 5.28
C ASN A 138 -4.08 -8.27 4.49
N TRP A 139 -3.66 -7.02 4.36
CA TRP A 139 -4.25 -6.02 3.47
C TRP A 139 -3.35 -5.90 2.25
N VAL A 140 -3.91 -6.06 1.07
CA VAL A 140 -3.16 -6.01 -0.20
C VAL A 140 -3.83 -5.02 -1.14
N MET A 141 -3.07 -4.07 -1.62
CA MET A 141 -3.47 -3.18 -2.70
C MET A 141 -2.65 -3.54 -3.94
N VAL A 142 -3.33 -3.89 -5.01
CA VAL A 142 -2.75 -4.19 -6.32
C VAL A 142 -3.14 -3.07 -7.29
N ASP A 143 -2.18 -2.55 -8.03
CA ASP A 143 -2.44 -1.56 -9.08
C ASP A 143 -3.07 -2.24 -10.31
N PHE A 144 -4.36 -2.59 -10.20
CA PHE A 144 -5.11 -3.19 -11.31
C PHE A 144 -5.22 -2.30 -12.54
N PRO A 145 -5.40 -0.97 -12.44
CA PRO A 145 -5.37 -0.08 -13.60
C PRO A 145 -4.09 -0.24 -14.42
N ASP A 146 -2.94 -0.31 -13.78
CA ASP A 146 -1.66 -0.50 -14.48
C ASP A 146 -1.54 -1.90 -15.10
N VAL A 147 -1.96 -2.95 -14.40
CA VAL A 147 -2.00 -4.32 -14.95
C VAL A 147 -2.86 -4.36 -16.22
N LEU A 148 -4.07 -3.80 -16.16
CA LEU A 148 -5.00 -3.76 -17.30
C LEU A 148 -4.38 -2.99 -18.48
N ARG A 149 -3.71 -1.86 -18.24
CA ARG A 149 -3.02 -1.09 -19.26
C ARG A 149 -1.92 -1.90 -19.94
N GLN A 150 -1.08 -2.63 -19.17
CA GLN A 150 -0.06 -3.52 -19.70
C GLN A 150 -0.66 -4.62 -20.57
N LEU A 151 -1.88 -5.08 -20.27
CA LEU A 151 -2.63 -6.06 -21.06
C LEU A 151 -3.34 -5.45 -22.28
N GLY A 152 -3.34 -4.13 -22.43
CA GLY A 152 -3.92 -3.42 -23.57
C GLY A 152 -5.33 -2.88 -23.31
N VAL A 153 -5.77 -2.82 -22.06
CA VAL A 153 -7.06 -2.25 -21.63
C VAL A 153 -6.80 -1.03 -20.77
N ASP A 154 -6.90 0.15 -21.36
CA ASP A 154 -6.69 1.41 -20.66
C ASP A 154 -8.02 2.03 -20.24
N ILE A 155 -8.44 1.74 -19.00
CA ILE A 155 -9.70 2.26 -18.44
C ILE A 155 -9.51 3.66 -17.87
N PHE A 156 -8.37 3.90 -17.18
CA PHE A 156 -8.11 5.09 -16.40
C PHE A 156 -6.87 5.81 -16.92
N LYS A 157 -6.65 6.09 -18.10
CA LYS A 157 -5.62 6.93 -18.74
C LYS A 157 -4.48 7.45 -17.83
N GLY A 158 -4.01 6.62 -16.89
CA GLY A 158 -2.94 6.93 -15.98
C GLY A 158 -1.58 6.61 -16.58
N GLU A 159 -0.54 7.24 -16.03
CA GLU A 159 0.84 7.00 -16.45
C GLU A 159 1.48 5.82 -15.69
N GLY A 160 0.88 5.45 -14.54
CA GLY A 160 1.47 4.54 -13.59
C GLY A 160 2.70 5.17 -12.89
N TRP A 161 3.36 4.38 -12.09
CA TRP A 161 4.53 4.85 -11.35
C TRP A 161 5.79 4.09 -11.73
N GLU A 162 6.91 4.82 -11.66
CA GLU A 162 8.21 4.29 -11.93
C GLU A 162 8.67 3.33 -10.82
N LYS A 163 9.70 2.57 -11.12
CA LYS A 163 10.35 1.72 -10.13
C LYS A 163 10.98 2.60 -9.04
N PHE A 164 10.70 2.26 -7.80
CA PHE A 164 11.38 2.84 -6.64
C PHE A 164 12.77 2.21 -6.50
N ASP A 165 13.78 3.03 -6.27
CA ASP A 165 15.15 2.55 -6.03
C ASP A 165 15.45 2.50 -4.53
N SER A 166 14.98 1.45 -3.88
CA SER A 166 15.19 1.24 -2.43
C SER A 166 16.66 1.00 -2.05
N GLN A 167 17.52 0.67 -3.02
CA GLN A 167 18.93 0.40 -2.70
C GLN A 167 19.70 1.66 -2.28
N LYS A 168 19.25 2.84 -2.72
CA LYS A 168 19.83 4.12 -2.29
C LYS A 168 19.54 4.46 -0.83
N ASN A 169 18.50 3.86 -0.25
CA ASN A 169 17.95 4.24 1.03
C ASN A 169 17.80 3.04 1.97
N GLN A 170 18.83 2.19 2.03
CA GLN A 170 18.83 1.06 2.98
C GLN A 170 18.84 1.58 4.41
N ILE A 171 17.74 1.34 5.11
CA ILE A 171 17.59 1.63 6.53
C ILE A 171 17.78 0.33 7.29
N ASN A 172 18.79 0.27 8.15
CA ASN A 172 19.13 -0.93 8.92
C ASN A 172 18.76 -0.80 10.40
N GLU A 173 17.97 0.21 10.75
CA GLU A 173 17.59 0.50 12.13
C GLU A 173 16.10 0.22 12.36
N TYR A 174 15.80 -0.41 13.49
CA TYR A 174 14.43 -0.53 13.95
C TYR A 174 13.95 0.79 14.54
N SER A 175 12.68 1.15 14.30
CA SER A 175 12.09 2.36 14.89
C SER A 175 12.12 2.32 16.40
N VAL A 176 12.61 3.41 16.98
CA VAL A 176 12.58 3.66 18.43
C VAL A 176 11.66 4.83 18.78
N ASP A 177 11.30 5.62 17.78
CA ASP A 177 10.53 6.88 17.88
C ASP A 177 9.14 6.73 17.24
N HIS A 178 8.54 5.52 17.34
CA HIS A 178 7.31 5.17 16.63
C HIS A 178 6.18 6.18 16.85
N ASN A 179 5.88 6.55 18.11
CA ASN A 179 4.80 7.48 18.42
C ASN A 179 5.00 8.85 17.76
N GLU A 180 6.22 9.35 17.71
CA GLU A 180 6.54 10.64 17.08
C GLU A 180 6.39 10.56 15.55
N ILE A 181 6.76 9.44 14.95
CA ILE A 181 6.58 9.19 13.51
C ILE A 181 5.09 9.05 13.18
N GLU A 182 4.35 8.29 13.98
CA GLU A 182 2.90 8.12 13.82
C GLU A 182 2.19 9.47 13.90
N ASP A 183 2.49 10.29 14.91
CA ASP A 183 1.95 11.64 15.07
C ASP A 183 2.28 12.54 13.86
N PHE A 184 3.48 12.43 13.31
CA PHE A 184 3.89 13.19 12.13
C PHE A 184 3.04 12.79 10.91
N ILE A 185 2.86 11.50 10.65
CA ILE A 185 2.10 10.99 9.50
C ILE A 185 0.61 11.32 9.64
N TYR A 186 0.01 11.14 10.82
CA TYR A 186 -1.41 11.51 11.05
C TYR A 186 -1.65 13.00 10.90
N ARG A 187 -0.71 13.84 11.33
CA ARG A 187 -0.82 15.30 11.16
C ARG A 187 -0.88 15.72 9.70
N ILE A 188 -0.12 15.07 8.81
CA ILE A 188 -0.18 15.29 7.37
C ILE A 188 -1.58 14.97 6.86
N THR A 189 -2.12 13.80 7.21
CA THR A 189 -3.46 13.38 6.82
C THR A 189 -4.52 14.37 7.32
N GLU A 190 -4.44 14.78 8.58
CA GLU A 190 -5.38 15.72 9.18
C GLU A 190 -5.31 17.10 8.51
N GLU A 191 -4.12 17.68 8.39
CA GLU A 191 -3.99 19.06 7.87
C GLU A 191 -4.34 19.15 6.39
N ILE A 192 -3.81 18.26 5.57
CA ILE A 192 -3.96 18.35 4.12
C ILE A 192 -5.33 17.86 3.67
N TRP A 193 -5.74 16.67 4.15
CA TRP A 193 -6.90 16.01 3.60
C TRP A 193 -8.20 16.29 4.38
N GLU A 194 -8.16 16.36 5.71
CA GLU A 194 -9.35 16.65 6.50
C GLU A 194 -9.62 18.14 6.57
N ASN A 195 -8.60 18.92 6.90
CA ASN A 195 -8.71 20.38 7.03
C ASN A 195 -8.56 21.12 5.69
N LYS A 196 -8.28 20.41 4.60
CA LYS A 196 -8.12 20.96 3.22
C LYS A 196 -7.04 22.05 3.12
N LYS A 197 -6.04 22.02 4.02
CA LYS A 197 -4.91 22.97 3.98
C LYS A 197 -3.84 22.48 3.01
N VAL A 198 -4.18 22.39 1.72
CA VAL A 198 -3.34 21.79 0.68
C VAL A 198 -1.95 22.43 0.61
N GLU A 199 -1.87 23.76 0.81
CA GLU A 199 -0.58 24.47 0.78
C GLU A 199 0.39 24.02 1.89
N ASN A 200 -0.10 23.39 2.96
CA ASN A 200 0.73 22.83 4.01
C ASN A 200 1.56 21.61 3.54
N ILE A 201 1.30 21.06 2.35
CA ILE A 201 2.17 20.09 1.70
C ILE A 201 3.63 20.57 1.73
N ARG A 202 3.86 21.86 1.46
CA ARG A 202 5.20 22.49 1.46
C ARG A 202 5.92 22.40 2.82
N ASN A 203 5.17 22.22 3.91
CA ASN A 203 5.75 22.05 5.25
C ASN A 203 6.24 20.62 5.51
N TYR A 204 5.72 19.65 4.79
CA TYR A 204 5.95 18.21 5.02
C TYR A 204 6.80 17.56 3.94
N TYR A 205 6.73 18.03 2.70
CA TYR A 205 7.41 17.45 1.56
C TYR A 205 8.69 18.23 1.20
N SER A 206 9.70 17.56 0.68
CA SER A 206 10.87 18.23 0.11
C SER A 206 10.51 18.93 -1.20
N SER A 207 11.29 19.94 -1.59
CA SER A 207 11.05 20.67 -2.85
C SER A 207 11.15 19.77 -4.09
N ASP A 208 11.98 18.75 -4.03
CA ASP A 208 12.31 17.77 -5.07
C ASP A 208 11.72 16.38 -4.80
N VAL A 209 10.62 16.31 -4.05
CA VAL A 209 9.94 15.08 -3.72
C VAL A 209 9.46 14.35 -4.97
N ILE A 210 9.53 13.03 -4.93
CA ILE A 210 8.93 12.19 -5.96
C ILE A 210 7.72 11.47 -5.36
N VAL A 211 6.53 11.70 -5.92
CA VAL A 211 5.30 11.00 -5.50
C VAL A 211 4.79 10.16 -6.67
N ARG A 212 4.65 8.87 -6.42
CA ARG A 212 4.15 7.88 -7.38
C ARG A 212 2.76 7.45 -6.97
N SER A 213 1.80 7.66 -7.86
CA SER A 213 0.42 7.23 -7.68
C SER A 213 -0.07 6.46 -8.93
N PRO A 214 -1.18 5.73 -8.87
CA PRO A 214 -1.74 5.06 -10.05
C PRO A 214 -2.04 6.01 -11.21
N SER A 215 -2.31 7.27 -10.91
CA SER A 215 -2.68 8.27 -11.92
C SER A 215 -1.50 9.01 -12.54
N ILE A 216 -0.49 9.35 -11.74
CA ILE A 216 0.64 10.19 -12.18
C ILE A 216 1.84 10.04 -11.25
N THR A 217 3.04 10.23 -11.79
CA THR A 217 4.26 10.50 -11.02
C THR A 217 4.56 12.00 -11.05
N THR A 218 4.78 12.60 -9.88
CA THR A 218 5.21 14.00 -9.73
C THR A 218 6.64 14.06 -9.21
N TYR A 219 7.39 15.09 -9.62
CA TYR A 219 8.84 15.19 -9.35
C TYR A 219 9.23 16.44 -8.56
N ASP A 220 8.25 17.17 -8.06
CA ASP A 220 8.44 18.35 -7.22
C ASP A 220 7.22 18.61 -6.33
N CYS A 221 7.43 19.38 -5.27
CA CYS A 221 6.41 19.69 -4.29
C CYS A 221 5.22 20.48 -4.87
N ASP A 222 5.47 21.37 -5.83
CA ASP A 222 4.40 22.17 -6.45
C ASP A 222 3.47 21.29 -7.28
N SER A 223 4.03 20.32 -7.98
CA SER A 223 3.27 19.32 -8.72
C SER A 223 2.42 18.43 -7.79
N VAL A 224 2.92 18.09 -6.59
CA VAL A 224 2.12 17.37 -5.57
C VAL A 224 0.94 18.22 -5.10
N VAL A 225 1.15 19.52 -4.84
CA VAL A 225 0.08 20.46 -4.48
C VAL A 225 -0.99 20.48 -5.56
N GLN A 226 -0.60 20.62 -6.83
CA GLN A 226 -1.54 20.65 -7.95
C GLN A 226 -2.30 19.32 -8.13
N ALA A 227 -1.62 18.19 -7.99
CA ALA A 227 -2.26 16.86 -8.05
C ALA A 227 -3.28 16.67 -6.92
N THR A 228 -2.97 17.17 -5.72
CA THR A 228 -3.88 17.14 -4.58
C THR A 228 -5.14 17.98 -4.82
N TYR A 229 -5.00 19.19 -5.36
CA TYR A 229 -6.15 20.01 -5.74
C TYR A 229 -7.02 19.31 -6.79
N LYS A 230 -6.42 18.74 -7.83
CA LYS A 230 -7.16 17.95 -8.85
C LYS A 230 -7.92 16.77 -8.26
N THR A 231 -7.34 16.10 -7.26
CA THR A 231 -8.03 15.02 -6.54
C THR A 231 -9.24 15.55 -5.76
N LEU A 232 -9.10 16.72 -5.11
CA LEU A 232 -10.19 17.37 -4.38
C LEU A 232 -11.27 17.95 -5.30
N GLU A 233 -10.93 18.31 -6.54
CA GLU A 233 -11.93 18.68 -7.56
C GLU A 233 -12.78 17.47 -7.96
N GLN A 234 -12.18 16.27 -8.06
CA GLN A 234 -12.90 15.03 -8.33
C GLN A 234 -13.75 14.57 -7.16
N PHE A 235 -13.24 14.71 -5.93
CA PHE A 235 -13.86 14.29 -4.68
C PHE A 235 -13.84 15.41 -3.63
N PRO A 236 -14.70 16.47 -3.76
CA PRO A 236 -14.64 17.64 -2.89
C PRO A 236 -14.88 17.33 -1.41
N ASP A 237 -15.66 16.31 -1.12
CA ASP A 237 -15.99 15.83 0.22
C ASP A 237 -15.07 14.69 0.69
N ARG A 238 -13.95 14.46 0.01
CA ARG A 238 -12.99 13.41 0.37
C ARG A 238 -12.55 13.52 1.82
N GLN A 239 -12.60 12.39 2.51
CA GLN A 239 -12.07 12.20 3.85
C GLN A 239 -11.10 11.03 3.85
N LEU A 240 -10.01 11.18 4.59
CA LEU A 240 -9.06 10.12 4.85
C LEU A 240 -9.13 9.75 6.34
N ILE A 241 -9.36 8.47 6.61
CA ILE A 241 -9.39 7.91 7.95
C ILE A 241 -8.14 7.05 8.07
N GLY A 242 -7.12 7.55 8.77
CA GLY A 242 -5.92 6.78 9.07
C GLY A 242 -6.26 5.57 9.93
N GLU A 243 -5.81 4.39 9.51
CA GLU A 243 -6.01 3.16 10.26
C GLU A 243 -4.76 2.82 11.06
N ASP A 244 -3.69 2.41 10.43
CA ASP A 244 -2.44 2.04 11.11
C ASP A 244 -1.23 2.66 10.39
N VAL A 245 -0.22 3.02 11.16
CA VAL A 245 1.11 3.45 10.67
C VAL A 245 2.15 2.52 11.25
N ILE A 246 3.03 2.01 10.42
CA ILE A 246 4.25 1.34 10.87
C ILE A 246 5.46 2.07 10.33
N SER A 247 6.57 1.95 11.02
CA SER A 247 7.78 2.68 10.67
C SER A 247 9.04 1.84 10.86
N PHE A 248 10.07 2.21 10.11
CA PHE A 248 11.38 1.58 10.18
C PHE A 248 12.48 2.62 9.96
N GLY A 249 13.32 2.82 10.94
CA GLY A 249 14.34 3.87 10.93
C GLY A 249 14.24 4.81 12.12
N SER A 250 14.70 6.04 12.00
CA SER A 250 14.69 7.03 13.08
C SER A 250 14.18 8.39 12.61
N ILE A 251 13.32 9.01 13.41
CA ILE A 251 12.81 10.36 13.15
C ILE A 251 13.93 11.41 13.16
N LYS A 252 15.05 11.13 13.82
CA LYS A 252 16.19 12.04 13.88
C LYS A 252 17.06 12.06 12.63
N SER A 253 16.83 11.14 11.72
CA SER A 253 17.62 11.01 10.49
C SER A 253 16.74 10.64 9.30
N THR A 254 16.53 9.35 9.08
CA THR A 254 15.79 8.80 7.94
C THR A 254 14.95 7.64 8.41
N TYR A 255 13.72 7.57 7.92
CA TYR A 255 12.83 6.44 8.15
C TYR A 255 11.92 6.18 6.96
N LEU A 256 11.47 4.94 6.86
CA LEU A 256 10.34 4.52 6.05
C LEU A 256 9.10 4.46 6.93
N SER A 257 7.97 4.87 6.41
CA SER A 257 6.66 4.64 7.02
C SER A 257 5.70 4.04 6.03
N SER A 258 4.81 3.18 6.49
CA SER A 258 3.68 2.67 5.73
C SER A 258 2.39 3.01 6.48
N HIS A 259 1.48 3.68 5.80
CA HIS A 259 0.22 4.17 6.37
C HIS A 259 -0.96 3.56 5.63
N ARG A 260 -1.75 2.79 6.35
CA ARG A 260 -3.01 2.23 5.85
C ARG A 260 -4.15 3.19 6.12
N ILE A 261 -4.91 3.52 5.08
CA ILE A 261 -5.91 4.58 5.10
C ILE A 261 -7.21 4.07 4.47
N LEU A 262 -8.33 4.38 5.09
CA LEU A 262 -9.65 4.27 4.47
C LEU A 262 -10.06 5.64 3.90
N SER A 263 -10.33 5.70 2.60
CA SER A 263 -10.76 6.92 1.93
C SER A 263 -12.23 6.83 1.55
N THR A 264 -12.96 7.94 1.74
CA THR A 264 -14.35 8.09 1.31
C THR A 264 -14.54 9.38 0.55
N GLY A 265 -15.50 9.43 -0.36
CA GLY A 265 -15.84 10.66 -1.08
C GLY A 265 -16.98 10.45 -2.07
N THR A 266 -17.47 11.53 -2.67
CA THR A 266 -18.44 11.50 -3.75
C THR A 266 -17.77 11.92 -5.06
N HIS A 267 -17.86 11.10 -6.10
CA HIS A 267 -17.25 11.39 -7.41
C HIS A 267 -18.05 12.46 -8.15
N LEU A 268 -17.65 13.72 -8.01
CA LEU A 268 -18.35 14.92 -8.52
C LEU A 268 -17.59 15.63 -9.64
N GLY A 269 -16.28 15.42 -9.80
CA GLY A 269 -15.46 16.07 -10.84
C GLY A 269 -14.93 15.10 -11.89
N ASP A 270 -14.58 15.63 -13.05
CA ASP A 270 -13.91 14.90 -14.14
C ASP A 270 -12.41 14.73 -13.80
N GLY A 271 -11.82 13.62 -14.19
CA GLY A 271 -10.40 13.38 -13.96
C GLY A 271 -9.96 11.96 -14.26
N PHE A 272 -9.02 11.45 -13.47
CA PHE A 272 -8.43 10.12 -13.65
C PHE A 272 -9.49 9.01 -13.71
N TYR A 273 -10.51 9.09 -12.86
CA TYR A 273 -11.61 8.10 -12.81
C TYR A 273 -12.72 8.36 -13.84
N GLY A 274 -12.50 9.30 -14.78
CA GLY A 274 -13.44 9.64 -15.86
C GLY A 274 -14.49 10.69 -15.46
N LYS A 275 -15.63 10.66 -16.14
CA LYS A 275 -16.72 11.61 -15.92
C LYS A 275 -17.38 11.43 -14.57
N PRO A 276 -17.84 12.50 -13.91
CA PRO A 276 -18.49 12.45 -12.62
C PRO A 276 -19.70 11.52 -12.63
N THR A 277 -19.79 10.64 -11.64
CA THR A 277 -20.88 9.66 -11.52
C THR A 277 -21.91 10.01 -10.45
N GLY A 278 -21.61 10.98 -9.58
CA GLY A 278 -22.41 11.32 -8.39
C GLY A 278 -22.44 10.22 -7.32
N LYS A 279 -21.66 9.15 -7.48
CA LYS A 279 -21.66 8.02 -6.55
C LYS A 279 -20.74 8.29 -5.36
N LYS A 280 -21.18 7.88 -4.19
CA LYS A 280 -20.30 7.73 -3.03
C LYS A 280 -19.39 6.55 -3.23
N VAL A 281 -18.11 6.72 -2.93
CA VAL A 281 -17.09 5.69 -3.01
C VAL A 281 -16.39 5.51 -1.68
N ILE A 282 -15.94 4.28 -1.45
CA ILE A 282 -15.09 3.91 -0.33
C ILE A 282 -13.97 3.10 -0.94
N TYR A 283 -12.73 3.43 -0.61
CA TYR A 283 -11.56 2.68 -1.05
C TYR A 283 -10.45 2.73 -0.01
N ARG A 284 -9.61 1.74 -0.02
CA ARG A 284 -8.43 1.68 0.85
C ARG A 284 -7.23 2.21 0.09
N VAL A 285 -6.41 2.97 0.78
CA VAL A 285 -5.13 3.47 0.30
C VAL A 285 -4.05 2.93 1.23
N ILE A 286 -2.92 2.56 0.66
CA ILE A 286 -1.67 2.43 1.40
C ILE A 286 -0.73 3.51 0.85
N ALA A 287 -0.10 4.26 1.74
CA ALA A 287 0.89 5.27 1.43
C ALA A 287 2.21 4.92 2.11
N ASP A 288 3.24 4.65 1.32
CA ASP A 288 4.59 4.38 1.80
C ASP A 288 5.47 5.58 1.53
N CYS A 289 6.10 6.10 2.59
CA CYS A 289 6.90 7.31 2.54
C CYS A 289 8.34 7.03 2.96
N LEU A 290 9.29 7.57 2.22
CA LEU A 290 10.66 7.79 2.67
C LEU A 290 10.77 9.20 3.21
N VAL A 291 11.15 9.34 4.48
CA VAL A 291 11.27 10.62 5.17
C VAL A 291 12.72 10.85 5.58
N VAL A 292 13.25 12.00 5.22
CA VAL A 292 14.61 12.43 5.57
C VAL A 292 14.54 13.81 6.24
N ASN A 293 15.10 13.93 7.44
CA ASN A 293 15.09 15.19 8.20
C ASN A 293 13.67 15.82 8.29
N ASN A 294 12.68 15.02 8.64
CA ASN A 294 11.27 15.42 8.74
C ASN A 294 10.66 16.00 7.44
N LYS A 295 11.18 15.57 6.30
CA LYS A 295 10.59 15.86 4.98
C LYS A 295 10.36 14.56 4.23
N ILE A 296 9.18 14.39 3.66
CA ILE A 296 8.91 13.31 2.72
C ILE A 296 9.71 13.62 1.45
N VAL A 297 10.60 12.71 1.07
CA VAL A 297 11.42 12.81 -0.14
C VAL A 297 10.93 11.90 -1.25
N GLU A 298 10.30 10.78 -0.87
CA GLU A 298 9.58 9.89 -1.80
C GLU A 298 8.30 9.39 -1.15
N GLU A 299 7.25 9.27 -1.95
CA GLU A 299 5.98 8.67 -1.56
C GLU A 299 5.47 7.77 -2.68
N ILE A 300 4.92 6.63 -2.31
CA ILE A 300 4.23 5.72 -3.21
C ILE A 300 2.86 5.45 -2.62
N THR A 301 1.83 5.62 -3.45
CA THR A 301 0.45 5.31 -3.06
C THR A 301 -0.18 4.36 -4.05
N THR A 302 -1.05 3.47 -3.55
CA THR A 302 -1.98 2.68 -4.38
C THR A 302 -3.33 2.58 -3.69
N ASP A 303 -4.41 2.51 -4.47
CA ASP A 303 -5.80 2.50 -4.04
C ASP A 303 -6.66 1.49 -4.84
#